data_f31a31bbe306a62cecef8493d8723eac
#
_entry.id   f31a31bbe306a62cecef8493d8723eac
#
_cell.length_a   1.000
_cell.length_b   1.000
_cell.length_c   1.000
_cell.angle_alpha   90.00
_cell.angle_beta   90.00
_cell.angle_gamma   90.00
#
_symmetry.space_group_name_H-M   'P 1'
#
loop_
_entity.id
_entity.type
_entity.pdbx_description
1 polymer ?
#
loop_
_entity_poly.entity_id
_entity_poly.type
_entity_poly.pdbx_seq_one_letter_code
_entity_poly.pdbx_strand_id
1 'polypeptide(L)'
;LNKKITVVSATFMIITLNTLDLMEYSNLYFWVCLIVTFIATAITARIYPLSKMPNTYFNKNLNIEDEGLENKKNNIFKEAWNTAISNFLKSDSVLNNTISNLKDGIKLALNIGATIISVGVISLLLAQYTKIFDILGYLFYPLTLFFKTSDPFLIAKSATITIADMYVPAIISTGASMDVKFIIAVLCITEILFFSASIPCILATDIPIKVKDIIIIWFERVVISLLLIVSIVKFIF
;
A
#
# COMPACT_ATOMS: atom_id res chain seq x y z
N LEU A 1 -4.96 0.58 -16.03
CA LEU A 1 -4.76 0.27 -14.63
C LEU A 1 -5.43 1.36 -13.82
N ASN A 2 -6.52 1.03 -13.16
CA ASN A 2 -7.12 2.00 -12.25
C ASN A 2 -6.08 2.31 -11.17
N LYS A 3 -5.54 3.50 -11.20
CA LYS A 3 -4.59 4.06 -10.22
C LYS A 3 -5.23 4.22 -8.83
N LYS A 4 -6.22 3.39 -8.53
CA LYS A 4 -7.00 3.42 -7.29
C LYS A 4 -6.38 2.45 -6.31
N ILE A 5 -5.50 2.96 -5.48
CA ILE A 5 -5.02 2.17 -4.36
C ILE A 5 -5.25 2.99 -3.10
N THR A 6 -6.37 2.74 -2.52
CA THR A 6 -6.66 3.20 -1.18
C THR A 6 -7.36 2.06 -0.48
N VAL A 7 -6.59 1.15 0.07
CA VAL A 7 -7.14 0.16 0.98
C VAL A 7 -6.58 0.45 2.36
N VAL A 8 -7.38 1.12 3.15
CA VAL A 8 -7.12 1.27 4.57
C VAL A 8 -7.75 0.07 5.26
N SER A 9 -6.95 -0.87 5.71
CA SER A 9 -7.43 -2.03 6.46
C SER A 9 -7.81 -1.60 7.88
N ALA A 10 -9.10 -1.58 8.20
CA ALA A 10 -9.58 -1.25 9.53
C ALA A 10 -9.00 -2.18 10.62
N THR A 11 -8.86 -3.47 10.31
CA THR A 11 -8.26 -4.44 11.23
C THR A 11 -6.81 -4.08 11.54
N PHE A 12 -6.03 -3.73 10.51
CA PHE A 12 -4.64 -3.37 10.69
C PHE A 12 -4.48 -2.05 11.46
N MET A 13 -5.36 -1.09 11.23
CA MET A 13 -5.41 0.16 11.99
C MET A 13 -5.62 -0.10 13.49
N ILE A 14 -6.57 -0.97 13.85
CA ILE A 14 -6.84 -1.33 15.25
C ILE A 14 -5.63 -2.02 15.89
N ILE A 15 -4.98 -2.93 15.17
CA ILE A 15 -3.78 -3.62 15.67
C ILE A 15 -2.66 -2.60 15.93
N THR A 16 -2.40 -1.69 15.01
CA THR A 16 -1.36 -0.66 15.15
C THR A 16 -1.65 0.29 16.31
N LEU A 17 -2.90 0.74 16.45
CA LEU A 17 -3.33 1.59 17.57
C LEU A 17 -3.16 0.91 18.93
N ASN A 18 -3.55 -0.36 19.03
CA ASN A 18 -3.34 -1.14 20.27
C ASN A 18 -1.86 -1.31 20.61
N THR A 19 -1.02 -1.59 19.60
CA THR A 19 0.42 -1.78 19.82
C THR A 19 1.11 -0.52 20.33
N LEU A 20 0.65 0.64 19.88
CA LEU A 20 1.24 1.94 20.22
C LEU A 20 0.52 2.67 21.37
N ASP A 21 -0.50 2.05 21.97
CA ASP A 21 -1.35 2.67 23.00
C ASP A 21 -2.01 3.99 22.55
N LEU A 22 -2.51 4.00 21.30
CA LEU A 22 -3.12 5.18 20.67
C LEU A 22 -4.64 5.07 20.48
N MET A 23 -5.32 4.18 21.20
CA MET A 23 -6.76 3.93 21.01
C MET A 23 -7.65 5.15 21.25
N GLU A 24 -7.25 6.05 22.13
CA GLU A 24 -7.95 7.31 22.39
C GLU A 24 -8.02 8.22 21.17
N TYR A 25 -7.01 8.13 20.29
CA TYR A 25 -6.90 8.91 19.07
C TYR A 25 -7.47 8.22 17.83
N SER A 26 -8.21 7.10 17.99
CA SER A 26 -8.64 6.25 16.87
C SER A 26 -9.42 6.99 15.78
N ASN A 27 -10.31 7.90 16.15
CA ASN A 27 -11.08 8.68 15.19
C ASN A 27 -10.19 9.65 14.40
N LEU A 28 -9.32 10.40 15.10
CA LEU A 28 -8.36 11.31 14.48
C LEU A 28 -7.41 10.54 13.55
N TYR A 29 -6.89 9.44 14.03
CA TYR A 29 -6.00 8.55 13.26
C TYR A 29 -6.65 8.06 11.98
N PHE A 30 -7.91 7.61 12.04
CA PHE A 30 -8.65 7.18 10.86
C PHE A 30 -8.71 8.26 9.78
N TRP A 31 -9.10 9.48 10.16
CA TRP A 31 -9.20 10.59 9.21
C TRP A 31 -7.85 11.02 8.65
N VAL A 32 -6.82 11.07 9.49
CA VAL A 32 -5.46 11.41 9.03
C VAL A 32 -4.95 10.36 8.05
N CYS A 33 -5.07 9.07 8.36
CA CYS A 33 -4.69 8.00 7.46
C CYS A 33 -5.41 8.10 6.11
N LEU A 34 -6.72 8.36 6.13
CA LEU A 34 -7.53 8.48 4.91
C LEU A 34 -7.07 9.67 4.05
N ILE A 35 -6.91 10.83 4.65
CA ILE A 35 -6.49 12.05 3.94
C ILE A 35 -5.08 11.89 3.37
N VAL A 36 -4.12 11.45 4.19
CA VAL A 36 -2.72 11.28 3.76
C VAL A 36 -2.63 10.23 2.66
N THR A 37 -3.28 9.08 2.82
CA THR A 37 -3.26 8.01 1.80
C THR A 37 -3.86 8.49 0.48
N PHE A 38 -4.95 9.23 0.52
CA PHE A 38 -5.60 9.75 -0.68
C PHE A 38 -4.71 10.75 -1.42
N ILE A 39 -4.15 11.73 -0.69
CA ILE A 39 -3.27 12.76 -1.27
C ILE A 39 -1.98 12.13 -1.79
N ALA A 40 -1.31 11.27 -0.99
CA ALA A 40 -0.10 10.59 -1.39
C ALA A 40 -0.32 9.76 -2.67
N THR A 41 -1.42 9.01 -2.75
CA THR A 41 -1.77 8.23 -3.95
C THR A 41 -2.05 9.13 -5.16
N ALA A 42 -2.74 10.27 -4.97
CA ALA A 42 -3.03 11.20 -6.05
C ALA A 42 -1.75 11.86 -6.62
N ILE A 43 -0.78 12.14 -5.78
CA ILE A 43 0.51 12.73 -6.17
C ILE A 43 1.41 11.67 -6.84
N THR A 44 1.63 10.52 -6.20
CA THR A 44 2.49 9.46 -6.73
C THR A 44 1.99 8.92 -8.07
N ALA A 45 0.67 8.88 -8.28
CA ALA A 45 0.08 8.49 -9.57
C ALA A 45 0.45 9.44 -10.73
N ARG A 46 0.88 10.67 -10.45
CA ARG A 46 1.26 11.69 -11.44
C ARG A 46 2.77 11.82 -11.65
N ILE A 47 3.58 11.20 -10.80
CA ILE A 47 5.04 11.22 -10.88
C ILE A 47 5.54 10.00 -11.67
N TYR A 48 6.76 10.03 -12.16
CA TYR A 48 7.45 8.86 -12.71
C TYR A 48 7.68 7.84 -11.57
N PRO A 49 7.54 6.49 -11.77
CA PRO A 49 7.31 5.81 -13.05
C PRO A 49 5.83 5.64 -13.43
N LEU A 50 4.89 5.82 -12.50
CA LEU A 50 3.46 5.54 -12.72
C LEU A 50 2.83 6.40 -13.83
N SER A 51 3.28 7.64 -13.98
CA SER A 51 2.76 8.54 -15.03
C SER A 51 3.07 8.06 -16.46
N LYS A 52 4.15 7.31 -16.66
CA LYS A 52 4.59 6.79 -17.96
C LYS A 52 4.11 5.38 -18.27
N MET A 53 3.43 4.72 -17.33
CA MET A 53 2.88 3.38 -17.59
C MET A 53 1.75 3.44 -18.62
N PRO A 54 1.78 2.60 -19.68
CA PRO A 54 0.76 2.60 -20.71
C PRO A 54 -0.61 2.22 -20.15
N ASN A 55 -1.64 2.94 -20.59
CA ASN A 55 -3.03 2.67 -20.22
C ASN A 55 -3.61 1.42 -20.94
N THR A 56 -2.88 0.90 -21.93
CA THR A 56 -3.34 -0.12 -22.88
C THR A 56 -3.05 -1.57 -22.47
N TYR A 57 -2.52 -1.79 -21.25
CA TYR A 57 -2.13 -3.13 -20.81
C TYR A 57 -3.29 -4.15 -20.82
N PHE A 58 -4.51 -3.71 -20.50
CA PHE A 58 -5.68 -4.58 -20.51
C PHE A 58 -6.20 -4.94 -21.91
N ASN A 59 -5.90 -4.13 -22.93
CA ASN A 59 -6.38 -4.37 -24.30
C ASN A 59 -5.59 -5.47 -25.02
N LYS A 60 -4.41 -5.86 -24.53
CA LYS A 60 -3.55 -6.81 -25.21
C LYS A 60 -3.97 -8.27 -25.00
N ASN A 61 -4.70 -8.56 -23.92
CA ASN A 61 -5.18 -9.91 -23.58
C ASN A 61 -6.67 -10.12 -23.85
N LEU A 62 -7.40 -9.07 -24.13
CA LEU A 62 -8.74 -9.13 -24.67
C LEU A 62 -8.60 -8.73 -26.14
N ASN A 63 -8.79 -9.68 -27.06
CA ASN A 63 -9.02 -9.41 -28.48
C ASN A 63 -10.38 -8.68 -28.61
N ILE A 64 -10.50 -7.53 -27.98
CA ILE A 64 -11.56 -6.56 -28.23
C ILE A 64 -11.00 -5.74 -29.38
N GLU A 65 -11.34 -6.13 -30.59
CA GLU A 65 -11.26 -5.28 -31.75
C GLU A 65 -11.94 -3.96 -31.36
N ASP A 66 -11.14 -2.88 -31.32
CA ASP A 66 -11.62 -1.50 -31.18
C ASP A 66 -12.42 -1.11 -32.43
N GLU A 67 -13.43 -1.90 -32.81
CA GLU A 67 -14.40 -1.48 -33.79
C GLU A 67 -15.47 -0.61 -33.10
N GLY A 68 -15.25 0.71 -33.16
CA GLY A 68 -16.33 1.66 -33.12
C GLY A 68 -16.72 2.25 -31.77
N LEU A 69 -15.77 2.75 -30.96
CA LEU A 69 -16.10 3.61 -29.80
C LEU A 69 -16.33 5.10 -30.15
N GLU A 70 -16.35 5.43 -31.43
CA GLU A 70 -16.87 6.72 -31.88
C GLU A 70 -18.35 6.60 -32.18
N ASN A 71 -19.18 7.26 -31.38
CA ASN A 71 -20.65 7.46 -31.58
C ASN A 71 -21.63 6.38 -31.08
N LYS A 72 -21.70 6.10 -29.78
CA LYS A 72 -22.96 5.66 -29.18
C LYS A 72 -23.15 6.16 -27.75
N LYS A 73 -23.57 7.39 -27.63
CA LYS A 73 -23.96 8.02 -26.34
C LYS A 73 -25.33 7.53 -25.81
N ASN A 74 -26.02 6.62 -26.49
CA ASN A 74 -27.32 6.13 -26.08
C ASN A 74 -27.25 4.64 -25.73
N ASN A 75 -27.37 4.32 -24.44
CA ASN A 75 -27.52 2.99 -23.83
C ASN A 75 -26.27 2.25 -23.35
N ILE A 76 -25.27 2.94 -22.82
CA ILE A 76 -24.13 2.32 -22.13
C ILE A 76 -24.61 1.33 -21.04
N PHE A 77 -25.70 1.65 -20.35
CA PHE A 77 -26.25 0.78 -19.31
C PHE A 77 -26.86 -0.51 -19.90
N LYS A 78 -27.57 -0.40 -21.03
CA LYS A 78 -28.18 -1.56 -21.71
C LYS A 78 -27.12 -2.46 -22.33
N GLU A 79 -26.07 -1.89 -22.88
CA GLU A 79 -24.92 -2.62 -23.44
C GLU A 79 -24.13 -3.33 -22.35
N ALA A 80 -23.83 -2.65 -21.24
CA ALA A 80 -23.21 -3.23 -20.07
C ALA A 80 -24.06 -4.37 -19.47
N TRP A 81 -25.38 -4.19 -19.40
CA TRP A 81 -26.31 -5.22 -18.94
C TRP A 81 -26.33 -6.45 -19.84
N ASN A 82 -26.42 -6.25 -21.14
CA ASN A 82 -26.42 -7.35 -22.12
C ASN A 82 -25.09 -8.11 -22.09
N THR A 83 -23.97 -7.40 -21.95
CA THR A 83 -22.64 -8.01 -21.81
C THR A 83 -22.54 -8.80 -20.51
N ALA A 84 -23.05 -8.26 -19.41
CA ALA A 84 -23.08 -8.96 -18.12
C ALA A 84 -23.92 -10.26 -18.21
N ILE A 85 -25.11 -10.21 -18.82
CA ILE A 85 -25.96 -11.40 -19.02
C ILE A 85 -25.27 -12.42 -19.93
N SER A 86 -24.70 -11.99 -21.05
CA SER A 86 -24.00 -12.91 -21.97
C SER A 86 -22.82 -13.61 -21.32
N ASN A 87 -22.05 -12.92 -20.48
CA ASN A 87 -20.96 -13.50 -19.70
C ASN A 87 -21.48 -14.45 -18.63
N PHE A 88 -22.58 -14.10 -17.96
CA PHE A 88 -23.22 -14.97 -16.97
C PHE A 88 -23.71 -16.28 -17.59
N LEU A 89 -24.34 -16.21 -18.77
CA LEU A 89 -24.83 -17.42 -19.49
C LEU A 89 -23.70 -18.31 -20.02
N LYS A 90 -22.51 -17.75 -20.23
CA LYS A 90 -21.29 -18.48 -20.65
C LYS A 90 -20.47 -19.02 -19.47
N SER A 91 -20.77 -18.57 -18.23
CA SER A 91 -20.04 -19.00 -17.06
C SER A 91 -20.47 -20.40 -16.62
N ASP A 92 -19.52 -21.14 -16.03
CA ASP A 92 -19.81 -22.42 -15.39
C ASP A 92 -20.82 -22.27 -14.25
N SER A 93 -21.35 -23.40 -13.77
CA SER A 93 -22.27 -23.42 -12.64
C SER A 93 -21.69 -22.64 -11.45
N VAL A 94 -22.54 -21.86 -10.77
CA VAL A 94 -22.16 -21.05 -9.60
C VAL A 94 -21.39 -21.87 -8.56
N LEU A 95 -21.79 -23.14 -8.34
CA LEU A 95 -21.09 -24.04 -7.42
C LEU A 95 -19.67 -24.37 -7.89
N ASN A 96 -19.49 -24.67 -9.17
CA ASN A 96 -18.17 -24.98 -9.73
C ASN A 96 -17.25 -23.78 -9.67
N ASN A 97 -17.76 -22.59 -10.03
CA ASN A 97 -17.00 -21.35 -9.93
C ASN A 97 -16.63 -21.03 -8.48
N THR A 98 -17.54 -21.24 -7.53
CA THR A 98 -17.27 -21.01 -6.11
C THR A 98 -16.17 -21.96 -5.60
N ILE A 99 -16.24 -23.23 -5.93
CA ILE A 99 -15.24 -24.23 -5.53
C ILE A 99 -13.88 -23.92 -6.17
N SER A 100 -13.86 -23.57 -7.46
CA SER A 100 -12.62 -23.18 -8.15
C SER A 100 -12.00 -21.95 -7.51
N ASN A 101 -12.78 -20.88 -7.31
CA ASN A 101 -12.31 -19.66 -6.67
C ASN A 101 -11.82 -19.89 -5.24
N LEU A 102 -12.50 -20.76 -4.47
CA LEU A 102 -12.05 -21.14 -3.13
C LEU A 102 -10.69 -21.87 -3.17
N LYS A 103 -10.53 -22.81 -4.09
CA LYS A 103 -9.28 -23.56 -4.28
C LYS A 103 -8.13 -22.63 -4.68
N ASP A 104 -8.38 -21.72 -5.62
CA ASP A 104 -7.39 -20.74 -6.07
C ASP A 104 -7.05 -19.74 -4.96
N GLY A 105 -8.06 -19.31 -4.18
CA GLY A 105 -7.87 -18.45 -3.01
C GLY A 105 -7.02 -19.12 -1.93
N ILE A 106 -7.27 -20.39 -1.61
CA ILE A 106 -6.46 -21.17 -0.65
C ILE A 106 -5.01 -21.31 -1.15
N LYS A 107 -4.83 -21.67 -2.43
CA LYS A 107 -3.49 -21.79 -3.02
C LYS A 107 -2.72 -20.47 -2.97
N LEU A 108 -3.40 -19.38 -3.30
CA LEU A 108 -2.83 -18.04 -3.24
C LEU A 108 -2.46 -17.67 -1.79
N ALA A 109 -3.36 -17.92 -0.84
CA ALA A 109 -3.14 -17.64 0.59
C ALA A 109 -1.93 -18.40 1.15
N LEU A 110 -1.76 -19.67 0.78
CA LEU A 110 -0.61 -20.48 1.21
C LEU A 110 0.71 -19.94 0.64
N ASN A 111 0.72 -19.59 -0.64
CA ASN A 111 1.92 -19.05 -1.29
C ASN A 111 2.33 -17.69 -0.70
N ILE A 112 1.37 -16.78 -0.54
CA ILE A 112 1.63 -15.43 0.01
C ILE A 112 1.91 -15.53 1.50
N GLY A 113 1.20 -16.37 2.25
CA GLY A 113 1.38 -16.56 3.68
C GLY A 113 2.80 -17.00 4.04
N ALA A 114 3.38 -17.93 3.29
CA ALA A 114 4.76 -18.33 3.47
C ALA A 114 5.74 -17.16 3.25
N THR A 115 5.50 -16.33 2.24
CA THR A 115 6.31 -15.14 1.96
C THR A 115 6.20 -14.10 3.07
N ILE A 116 4.98 -13.82 3.53
CA ILE A 116 4.73 -12.86 4.63
C ILE A 116 5.50 -13.27 5.88
N ILE A 117 5.37 -14.53 6.30
CA ILE A 117 6.04 -15.04 7.49
C ILE A 117 7.56 -14.96 7.33
N SER A 118 8.10 -15.46 6.22
CA SER A 118 9.54 -15.50 5.98
C SER A 118 10.15 -14.09 5.93
N VAL A 119 9.58 -13.21 5.13
CA VAL A 119 10.09 -11.84 4.98
C VAL A 119 9.84 -11.02 6.24
N GLY A 120 8.68 -11.17 6.90
CA GLY A 120 8.38 -10.48 8.15
C GLY A 120 9.35 -10.84 9.27
N VAL A 121 9.63 -12.13 9.47
CA VAL A 121 10.61 -12.59 10.48
C VAL A 121 12.03 -12.10 10.15
N ILE A 122 12.46 -12.23 8.90
CA ILE A 122 13.79 -11.73 8.47
C ILE A 122 13.87 -10.21 8.70
N SER A 123 12.86 -9.46 8.34
CA SER A 123 12.81 -8.00 8.52
C SER A 123 12.89 -7.60 9.99
N LEU A 124 12.18 -8.32 10.86
CA LEU A 124 12.21 -8.08 12.29
C LEU A 124 13.60 -8.36 12.88
N LEU A 125 14.21 -9.50 12.51
CA LEU A 125 15.56 -9.84 12.93
C LEU A 125 16.58 -8.80 12.44
N LEU A 126 16.50 -8.37 11.19
CA LEU A 126 17.38 -7.33 10.66
C LEU A 126 17.18 -5.99 11.38
N ALA A 127 15.92 -5.62 11.71
CA ALA A 127 15.63 -4.37 12.41
C ALA A 127 16.14 -4.37 13.86
N GLN A 128 16.11 -5.52 14.54
CA GLN A 128 16.51 -5.63 15.95
C GLN A 128 17.99 -5.93 16.14
N TYR A 129 18.56 -6.80 15.31
CA TYR A 129 19.92 -7.33 15.53
C TYR A 129 20.98 -6.75 14.60
N THR A 130 20.60 -5.94 13.60
CA THR A 130 21.55 -5.34 12.66
C THR A 130 21.39 -3.82 12.59
N LYS A 131 22.45 -3.15 12.10
CA LYS A 131 22.43 -1.70 11.86
C LYS A 131 22.01 -1.31 10.43
N ILE A 132 21.51 -2.27 9.64
CA ILE A 132 21.16 -2.02 8.23
C ILE A 132 20.13 -0.93 8.11
N PHE A 133 19.04 -1.02 8.87
CA PHE A 133 17.99 0.01 8.86
C PHE A 133 18.40 1.32 9.53
N ASP A 134 19.39 1.30 10.43
CA ASP A 134 19.98 2.52 10.96
C ASP A 134 20.76 3.27 9.87
N ILE A 135 21.56 2.55 9.08
CA ILE A 135 22.32 3.13 7.97
C ILE A 135 21.36 3.65 6.89
N LEU A 136 20.37 2.86 6.51
CA LEU A 136 19.36 3.28 5.54
C LEU A 136 18.50 4.43 6.06
N GLY A 137 18.29 4.54 7.37
CA GLY A 137 17.55 5.62 8.02
C GLY A 137 18.14 7.00 7.74
N TYR A 138 19.46 7.10 7.54
CA TYR A 138 20.08 8.38 7.16
C TYR A 138 19.55 8.96 5.84
N LEU A 139 18.92 8.15 5.00
CA LEU A 139 18.29 8.62 3.77
C LEU A 139 17.11 9.58 4.05
N PHE A 140 16.30 9.28 5.06
CA PHE A 140 15.14 10.09 5.45
C PHE A 140 15.45 11.03 6.62
N TYR A 141 16.58 10.87 7.29
CA TYR A 141 16.96 11.66 8.45
C TYR A 141 16.98 13.18 8.21
N PRO A 142 17.54 13.70 7.08
CA PRO A 142 17.50 15.13 6.81
C PRO A 142 16.08 15.69 6.74
N LEU A 143 15.13 14.91 6.20
CA LEU A 143 13.73 15.27 6.10
C LEU A 143 13.07 15.36 7.48
N THR A 144 13.26 14.35 8.33
CA THR A 144 12.68 14.31 9.68
C THR A 144 13.31 15.35 10.61
N LEU A 145 14.60 15.62 10.45
CA LEU A 145 15.32 16.65 11.20
C LEU A 145 14.81 18.05 10.87
N PHE A 146 14.53 18.34 9.58
CA PHE A 146 13.99 19.63 9.17
C PHE A 146 12.69 19.98 9.89
N PHE A 147 11.89 19.00 10.18
CA PHE A 147 10.62 19.18 10.88
C PHE A 147 10.75 19.25 12.42
N LYS A 148 11.96 19.10 12.99
CA LYS A 148 12.20 19.18 14.44
C LYS A 148 11.24 18.31 15.27
N THR A 149 11.04 17.06 14.86
CA THR A 149 10.26 16.06 15.60
C THR A 149 11.00 15.63 16.87
N SER A 150 10.30 15.04 17.85
CA SER A 150 10.89 14.64 19.14
C SER A 150 11.98 13.58 19.00
N ASP A 151 11.84 12.65 18.05
CA ASP A 151 12.87 11.64 17.69
C ASP A 151 12.98 11.50 16.16
N PRO A 152 13.74 12.39 15.50
CA PRO A 152 13.87 12.38 14.04
C PRO A 152 14.50 11.10 13.51
N PHE A 153 15.42 10.48 14.26
CA PHE A 153 16.12 9.28 13.80
C PHE A 153 15.22 8.05 13.84
N LEU A 154 14.42 7.89 14.89
CA LEU A 154 13.48 6.78 14.99
C LEU A 154 12.43 6.84 13.88
N ILE A 155 11.91 8.02 13.54
CA ILE A 155 10.98 8.19 12.42
C ILE A 155 11.65 7.82 11.10
N ALA A 156 12.89 8.30 10.85
CA ALA A 156 13.63 8.01 9.64
C ALA A 156 13.96 6.51 9.51
N LYS A 157 14.38 5.85 10.60
CA LYS A 157 14.58 4.41 10.65
C LYS A 157 13.27 3.65 10.39
N SER A 158 12.19 4.05 11.03
CA SER A 158 10.86 3.47 10.83
C SER A 158 10.40 3.58 9.38
N ALA A 159 10.64 4.73 8.74
CA ALA A 159 10.33 4.95 7.34
C ALA A 159 11.06 3.96 6.41
N THR A 160 12.32 3.65 6.67
CA THR A 160 13.06 2.66 5.86
C THR A 160 12.61 1.23 6.11
N ILE A 161 12.18 0.90 7.33
CA ILE A 161 11.69 -0.44 7.65
C ILE A 161 10.36 -0.73 6.94
N THR A 162 9.55 0.30 6.60
CA THR A 162 8.28 0.09 5.89
C THR A 162 8.43 -0.66 4.57
N ILE A 163 9.59 -0.58 3.88
CA ILE A 163 9.82 -1.36 2.66
C ILE A 163 9.85 -2.86 2.93
N ALA A 164 10.34 -3.25 4.08
CA ALA A 164 10.45 -4.65 4.46
C ALA A 164 9.10 -5.18 5.00
N ASP A 165 8.55 -4.48 5.98
CA ASP A 165 7.29 -4.83 6.62
C ASP A 165 6.57 -3.60 7.17
N MET A 166 5.25 -3.56 7.01
CA MET A 166 4.43 -2.42 7.44
C MET A 166 4.21 -2.35 8.96
N TYR A 167 4.36 -3.46 9.70
CA TYR A 167 4.06 -3.53 11.12
C TYR A 167 5.28 -3.40 12.03
N VAL A 168 6.45 -3.80 11.56
CA VAL A 168 7.70 -3.73 12.33
C VAL A 168 8.00 -2.31 12.82
N PRO A 169 7.75 -1.22 12.07
CA PRO A 169 7.93 0.14 12.58
C PRO A 169 7.11 0.43 13.84
N ALA A 170 5.87 -0.07 13.93
CA ALA A 170 5.05 0.09 15.13
C ALA A 170 5.65 -0.63 16.33
N ILE A 171 6.16 -1.85 16.15
CA ILE A 171 6.78 -2.64 17.23
C ILE A 171 7.98 -1.93 17.84
N ILE A 172 8.89 -1.39 17.00
CA ILE A 172 10.11 -0.73 17.49
C ILE A 172 9.85 0.65 18.12
N SER A 173 8.65 1.20 17.93
CA SER A 173 8.30 2.56 18.38
C SER A 173 7.42 2.59 19.62
N THR A 174 7.19 1.46 20.27
CA THR A 174 6.31 1.36 21.45
C THR A 174 6.74 2.23 22.63
N GLY A 175 8.04 2.50 22.79
CA GLY A 175 8.61 3.37 23.83
C GLY A 175 8.75 4.84 23.45
N ALA A 176 8.34 5.25 22.25
CA ALA A 176 8.52 6.62 21.76
C ALA A 176 7.51 7.60 22.36
N SER A 177 7.75 8.90 22.16
CA SER A 177 6.79 9.97 22.51
C SER A 177 5.51 9.86 21.67
N MET A 178 4.43 10.50 22.16
CA MET A 178 3.10 10.38 21.55
C MET A 178 3.05 10.87 20.10
N ASP A 179 3.71 12.01 19.82
CA ASP A 179 3.83 12.57 18.48
C ASP A 179 4.55 11.61 17.51
N VAL A 180 5.66 11.02 17.95
CA VAL A 180 6.43 10.04 17.17
C VAL A 180 5.63 8.76 16.93
N LYS A 181 4.97 8.23 17.97
CA LYS A 181 4.08 7.06 17.83
C LYS A 181 2.98 7.32 16.80
N PHE A 182 2.35 8.49 16.85
CA PHE A 182 1.28 8.84 15.94
C PHE A 182 1.78 8.98 14.48
N ILE A 183 2.94 9.63 14.28
CA ILE A 183 3.58 9.73 12.95
C ILE A 183 3.83 8.34 12.38
N ILE A 184 4.46 7.46 13.15
CA ILE A 184 4.80 6.11 12.71
C ILE A 184 3.55 5.26 12.48
N ALA A 185 2.54 5.37 13.34
CA ALA A 185 1.26 4.69 13.16
C ALA A 185 0.61 5.03 11.80
N VAL A 186 0.53 6.32 11.47
CA VAL A 186 -0.03 6.75 10.17
C VAL A 186 0.85 6.27 9.02
N LEU A 187 2.17 6.33 9.17
CA LEU A 187 3.11 5.87 8.14
C LEU A 187 2.94 4.38 7.84
N CYS A 188 2.76 3.53 8.86
CA CYS A 188 2.48 2.10 8.71
C CYS A 188 1.27 1.80 7.81
N ILE A 189 0.24 2.63 7.87
CA ILE A 189 -0.98 2.45 7.05
C ILE A 189 -0.85 3.06 5.66
N THR A 190 -0.15 4.19 5.54
CA THR A 190 -0.04 4.91 4.27
C THR A 190 0.95 4.26 3.31
N GLU A 191 1.92 3.49 3.84
CA GLU A 191 2.89 2.76 3.05
C GLU A 191 2.38 1.37 2.72
N ILE A 192 1.94 1.20 1.48
CA ILE A 192 1.33 -0.03 0.97
C ILE A 192 2.28 -0.95 0.21
N LEU A 193 3.53 -0.50 -0.02
CA LEU A 193 4.53 -1.24 -0.78
C LEU A 193 5.59 -1.80 0.17
N PHE A 194 5.50 -3.09 0.46
CA PHE A 194 6.42 -3.79 1.36
C PHE A 194 6.68 -5.22 0.90
N PHE A 195 7.89 -5.70 1.14
CA PHE A 195 8.34 -7.02 0.68
C PHE A 195 7.67 -8.19 1.39
N SER A 196 7.14 -8.00 2.60
CA SER A 196 6.46 -9.08 3.31
C SER A 196 5.17 -9.53 2.62
N ALA A 197 4.44 -8.67 1.87
CA ALA A 197 3.23 -9.09 1.17
C ALA A 197 2.98 -8.39 -0.17
N SER A 198 2.84 -7.06 -0.20
CA SER A 198 2.31 -6.36 -1.39
C SER A 198 3.22 -6.46 -2.60
N ILE A 199 4.54 -6.35 -2.42
CA ILE A 199 5.50 -6.43 -3.53
C ILE A 199 5.48 -7.82 -4.18
N PRO A 200 5.57 -8.95 -3.45
CA PRO A 200 5.41 -10.27 -4.05
C PRO A 200 4.06 -10.47 -4.77
N CYS A 201 2.97 -9.95 -4.19
CA CYS A 201 1.66 -10.02 -4.86
C CYS A 201 1.64 -9.27 -6.19
N ILE A 202 2.24 -8.08 -6.26
CA ILE A 202 2.32 -7.28 -7.49
C ILE A 202 3.18 -8.02 -8.53
N LEU A 203 4.32 -8.57 -8.12
CA LEU A 203 5.24 -9.29 -9.01
C LEU A 203 4.68 -10.63 -9.49
N ALA A 204 3.74 -11.22 -8.77
CA ALA A 204 3.03 -12.43 -9.18
C ALA A 204 1.95 -12.18 -10.24
N THR A 205 1.66 -10.93 -10.58
CA THR A 205 0.73 -10.54 -11.64
C THR A 205 1.46 -10.26 -12.95
N ASP A 206 0.73 -10.30 -14.07
CA ASP A 206 1.28 -9.95 -15.39
C ASP A 206 1.45 -8.43 -15.59
N ILE A 207 1.41 -7.62 -14.55
CA ILE A 207 1.61 -6.18 -14.64
C ILE A 207 3.07 -5.90 -15.02
N PRO A 208 3.36 -5.11 -16.07
CA PRO A 208 4.71 -4.83 -16.54
C PRO A 208 5.42 -3.79 -15.65
N ILE A 209 5.59 -4.12 -14.37
CA ILE A 209 6.29 -3.30 -13.39
C ILE A 209 7.54 -4.03 -12.90
N LYS A 210 8.66 -3.34 -12.87
CA LYS A 210 9.92 -3.90 -12.38
C LYS A 210 10.10 -3.58 -10.90
N VAL A 211 10.86 -4.41 -10.20
CA VAL A 211 11.22 -4.17 -8.78
C VAL A 211 11.82 -2.78 -8.58
N LYS A 212 12.66 -2.31 -9.51
CA LYS A 212 13.22 -0.97 -9.47
C LYS A 212 12.15 0.12 -9.45
N ASP A 213 11.11 -0.01 -10.27
CA ASP A 213 10.02 0.97 -10.34
C ASP A 213 9.20 0.96 -9.03
N ILE A 214 9.02 -0.21 -8.44
CA ILE A 214 8.33 -0.37 -7.14
C ILE A 214 9.11 0.34 -6.03
N ILE A 215 10.45 0.18 -5.99
CA ILE A 215 11.30 0.85 -5.00
C ILE A 215 11.25 2.38 -5.17
N ILE A 216 11.23 2.89 -6.40
CA ILE A 216 11.09 4.33 -6.67
C ILE A 216 9.72 4.83 -6.16
N ILE A 217 8.64 4.13 -6.50
CA ILE A 217 7.29 4.48 -6.05
C ILE A 217 7.18 4.46 -4.52
N TRP A 218 7.78 3.45 -3.88
CA TRP A 218 7.85 3.38 -2.43
C TRP A 218 8.57 4.59 -1.83
N PHE A 219 9.74 4.93 -2.36
CA PHE A 219 10.52 6.08 -1.88
C PHE A 219 9.76 7.40 -2.02
N GLU A 220 9.17 7.67 -3.18
CA GLU A 220 8.35 8.86 -3.41
C GLU A 220 7.18 8.93 -2.45
N ARG A 221 6.52 7.79 -2.22
CA ARG A 221 5.37 7.70 -1.34
C ARG A 221 5.76 7.97 0.11
N VAL A 222 6.85 7.38 0.60
CA VAL A 222 7.37 7.64 1.95
C VAL A 222 7.68 9.13 2.15
N VAL A 223 8.35 9.78 1.20
CA VAL A 223 8.67 11.21 1.28
C VAL A 223 7.39 12.05 1.36
N ILE A 224 6.43 11.80 0.47
CA ILE A 224 5.17 12.55 0.43
C ILE A 224 4.37 12.31 1.72
N SER A 225 4.25 11.06 2.15
CA SER A 225 3.53 10.71 3.38
C SER A 225 4.15 11.36 4.60
N LEU A 226 5.48 11.30 4.76
CA LEU A 226 6.18 11.97 5.87
C LEU A 226 5.95 13.48 5.89
N LEU A 227 6.05 14.15 4.74
CA LEU A 227 5.79 15.59 4.64
C LEU A 227 4.38 15.94 5.10
N LEU A 228 3.38 15.18 4.67
CA LEU A 228 1.98 15.39 5.04
C LEU A 228 1.73 15.07 6.52
N ILE A 229 2.18 13.92 6.98
CA ILE A 229 1.93 13.44 8.35
C ILE A 229 2.55 14.41 9.36
N VAL A 230 3.83 14.74 9.20
CA VAL A 230 4.52 15.60 10.16
C VAL A 230 3.92 17.01 10.16
N SER A 231 3.50 17.52 8.99
CA SER A 231 2.79 18.80 8.91
C SER A 231 1.48 18.76 9.70
N ILE A 232 0.68 17.70 9.56
CA ILE A 232 -0.58 17.53 10.26
C ILE A 232 -0.35 17.38 11.77
N VAL A 233 0.60 16.51 12.17
CA VAL A 233 0.86 16.23 13.59
C VAL A 233 1.29 17.48 14.36
N LYS A 234 2.07 18.37 13.74
CA LYS A 234 2.44 19.66 14.34
C LYS A 234 1.28 20.61 14.62
N PHE A 235 0.13 20.42 13.97
CA PHE A 235 -1.08 21.18 14.26
C PHE A 235 -1.94 20.54 15.36
N ILE A 236 -1.69 19.25 15.66
CA ILE A 236 -2.51 18.47 16.59
C ILE A 236 -1.85 18.39 17.98
N PHE A 237 -0.52 18.18 18.00
CA PHE A 237 0.32 18.06 19.19
C PHE A 237 1.31 19.23 19.28
#